data_de9f9d8a0932732cdad70fc63748b783
#
_entry.id   de9f9d8a0932732cdad70fc63748b783
#
_cell.length_a   1.000
_cell.length_b   1.000
_cell.length_c   1.000
_cell.angle_alpha   90.00
_cell.angle_beta   90.00
_cell.angle_gamma   90.00
#
_symmetry.space_group_name_H-M   'P 1'
#
loop_
_entity.id
_entity.type
_entity.pdbx_description
1 polymer ?
#
loop_
_entity_poly.entity_id
_entity_poly.type
_entity_poly.pdbx_seq_one_letter_code
_entity_poly.pdbx_strand_id
1 'polypeptide(L)'
;PKDKKGAPPFSVDDNLFHTSTEGKALENPKNSAPEFIFQRTISPEKAPNKPSFITIDFKNGDPIGINGKKLSPAKLLQKLNLVAGKNGIGRVDLVENRFLGIKSRGVYETPGGTLLINAHRAIESVTLDKETMHKKDAIMSRYAELIYNGYWFSKERIKLQKTIDLKRNKVNGSVKL
;
A
#
# COMPACT_ATOMS: atom_id res chain seq x y z
N PRO A 1 -2.24 -20.80 4.06
CA PRO A 1 -2.16 -21.92 3.08
C PRO A 1 -1.58 -23.17 3.76
N LYS A 2 -2.33 -24.25 3.75
CA LYS A 2 -1.86 -25.52 4.34
C LYS A 2 -0.89 -26.17 3.35
N ASP A 3 0.33 -26.38 3.79
CA ASP A 3 1.33 -27.14 3.08
C ASP A 3 1.23 -28.64 3.38
N LYS A 4 1.94 -29.48 2.62
CA LYS A 4 1.99 -30.93 2.80
C LYS A 4 2.30 -31.30 4.25
N LYS A 5 1.72 -32.41 4.74
CA LYS A 5 1.81 -32.94 6.11
C LYS A 5 3.16 -32.67 6.79
N GLY A 6 3.13 -31.98 7.92
CA GLY A 6 4.25 -31.85 8.87
C GLY A 6 5.13 -30.61 8.78
N ALA A 7 5.05 -29.77 7.75
CA ALA A 7 5.79 -28.53 7.71
C ALA A 7 5.04 -27.39 8.45
N PRO A 8 5.71 -26.48 9.20
CA PRO A 8 5.06 -25.35 9.83
C PRO A 8 4.37 -24.47 8.76
N PRO A 9 3.22 -23.85 9.02
CA PRO A 9 2.54 -22.99 8.06
C PRO A 9 3.39 -21.73 7.77
N PHE A 10 3.17 -21.07 6.63
CA PHE A 10 3.65 -19.70 6.45
C PHE A 10 3.04 -18.81 7.52
N SER A 11 3.80 -17.84 8.03
CA SER A 11 3.26 -16.76 8.85
C SER A 11 2.49 -15.80 7.95
N VAL A 12 1.25 -15.51 8.30
CA VAL A 12 0.38 -14.62 7.51
C VAL A 12 -0.30 -13.63 8.44
N ASP A 13 -0.06 -12.34 8.22
CA ASP A 13 -0.78 -11.25 8.86
C ASP A 13 -1.68 -10.57 7.84
N ASP A 14 -2.95 -10.41 8.20
CA ASP A 14 -3.99 -9.93 7.29
C ASP A 14 -4.85 -8.85 7.92
N ASN A 15 -5.06 -7.77 7.19
CA ASN A 15 -5.98 -6.70 7.52
C ASN A 15 -6.61 -6.11 6.25
N LEU A 16 -7.47 -5.10 6.40
CA LEU A 16 -8.15 -4.51 5.24
C LEU A 16 -7.20 -3.88 4.22
N PHE A 17 -6.06 -3.34 4.68
CA PHE A 17 -5.10 -2.63 3.83
C PHE A 17 -4.16 -3.58 3.10
N HIS A 18 -3.57 -4.57 3.79
CA HIS A 18 -2.61 -5.49 3.20
C HIS A 18 -2.67 -6.88 3.81
N THR A 19 -2.07 -7.83 3.11
CA THR A 19 -1.68 -9.15 3.62
C THR A 19 -0.18 -9.27 3.51
N SER A 20 0.49 -9.75 4.56
CA SER A 20 1.91 -10.11 4.53
C SER A 20 2.08 -11.60 4.74
N THR A 21 3.02 -12.20 4.02
CA THR A 21 3.38 -13.61 4.14
C THR A 21 4.89 -13.74 4.27
N GLU A 22 5.34 -14.48 5.27
CA GLU A 22 6.77 -14.69 5.55
C GLU A 22 7.05 -16.13 6.03
N GLY A 23 8.35 -16.49 6.09
CA GLY A 23 8.83 -17.79 6.55
C GLY A 23 9.01 -18.84 5.47
N LYS A 24 9.43 -20.05 5.88
CA LYS A 24 9.64 -21.24 5.03
C LYS A 24 10.52 -20.98 3.80
N ALA A 25 9.98 -21.29 2.62
CA ALA A 25 10.68 -21.11 1.34
C ALA A 25 11.09 -19.67 1.08
N LEU A 26 10.39 -18.68 1.69
CA LEU A 26 10.68 -17.26 1.55
C LEU A 26 11.95 -16.83 2.31
N GLU A 27 12.39 -17.59 3.31
CA GLU A 27 13.64 -17.30 4.04
C GLU A 27 14.88 -17.38 3.13
N ASN A 28 14.81 -18.21 2.09
CA ASN A 28 15.86 -18.25 1.07
C ASN A 28 15.53 -17.27 -0.06
N PRO A 29 16.31 -16.18 -0.23
CA PRO A 29 16.04 -15.16 -1.24
C PRO A 29 16.19 -15.67 -2.70
N LYS A 30 16.80 -16.84 -2.91
CA LYS A 30 16.89 -17.48 -4.23
C LYS A 30 15.58 -18.13 -4.67
N ASN A 31 14.67 -18.42 -3.75
CA ASN A 31 13.40 -19.04 -4.06
C ASN A 31 12.39 -17.98 -4.50
N SER A 32 11.71 -18.22 -5.60
CA SER A 32 10.54 -17.41 -5.98
C SER A 32 9.40 -17.64 -4.99
N ALA A 33 8.61 -16.60 -4.73
CA ALA A 33 7.41 -16.71 -3.93
C ALA A 33 6.40 -17.65 -4.63
N PRO A 34 5.92 -18.73 -3.97
CA PRO A 34 4.97 -19.65 -4.60
C PRO A 34 3.63 -18.96 -4.86
N GLU A 35 3.02 -19.20 -6.02
CA GLU A 35 1.76 -18.54 -6.40
C GLU A 35 0.63 -18.75 -5.38
N PHE A 36 0.57 -19.89 -4.72
CA PHE A 36 -0.50 -20.20 -3.77
C PHE A 36 -0.50 -19.35 -2.48
N ILE A 37 0.57 -18.59 -2.19
CA ILE A 37 0.58 -17.71 -1.02
C ILE A 37 -0.20 -16.41 -1.28
N PHE A 38 -0.39 -16.04 -2.55
CA PHE A 38 -1.15 -14.85 -2.92
C PHE A 38 -2.66 -15.13 -2.81
N GLN A 39 -3.34 -14.35 -1.99
CA GLN A 39 -4.75 -14.56 -1.64
C GLN A 39 -5.65 -13.44 -2.14
N ARG A 40 -5.10 -12.26 -2.39
CA ARG A 40 -5.84 -11.05 -2.78
C ARG A 40 -5.68 -10.67 -4.23
N THR A 41 -4.66 -11.19 -4.88
CA THR A 41 -4.30 -10.83 -6.25
C THR A 41 -4.16 -12.07 -7.11
N ILE A 42 -4.63 -11.99 -8.33
CA ILE A 42 -4.28 -12.99 -9.34
C ILE A 42 -2.87 -12.73 -9.88
N SER A 43 -2.24 -13.76 -10.44
CA SER A 43 -0.95 -13.58 -11.13
C SER A 43 -1.11 -12.56 -12.27
N PRO A 44 -0.12 -11.67 -12.48
CA PRO A 44 -0.14 -10.74 -13.61
C PRO A 44 -0.33 -11.42 -14.97
N GLU A 45 0.21 -12.62 -15.15
CA GLU A 45 0.06 -13.40 -16.39
C GLU A 45 -1.38 -13.89 -16.62
N LYS A 46 -2.18 -13.99 -15.55
CA LYS A 46 -3.59 -14.38 -15.58
C LYS A 46 -4.54 -13.18 -15.54
N ALA A 47 -3.99 -11.95 -15.44
CA ALA A 47 -4.78 -10.75 -15.44
C ALA A 47 -5.51 -10.54 -16.78
N PRO A 48 -6.66 -9.84 -16.79
CA PRO A 48 -7.38 -9.56 -18.02
C PRO A 48 -6.53 -8.80 -19.04
N ASN A 49 -6.59 -9.18 -20.32
CA ASN A 49 -5.90 -8.47 -21.40
C ASN A 49 -6.54 -7.10 -21.74
N LYS A 50 -7.71 -6.81 -21.20
CA LYS A 50 -8.37 -5.51 -21.39
C LYS A 50 -8.11 -4.63 -20.19
N PRO A 51 -7.74 -3.33 -20.37
CA PRO A 51 -7.55 -2.41 -19.28
C PRO A 51 -8.86 -2.17 -18.52
N SER A 52 -8.75 -2.05 -17.21
CA SER A 52 -9.84 -1.60 -16.33
C SER A 52 -9.56 -0.17 -15.89
N PHE A 53 -10.52 0.73 -16.09
CA PHE A 53 -10.38 2.13 -15.67
C PHE A 53 -11.18 2.39 -14.40
N ILE A 54 -10.57 3.14 -13.49
CA ILE A 54 -11.21 3.56 -12.25
C ILE A 54 -10.84 5.01 -11.96
N THR A 55 -11.81 5.81 -11.52
CA THR A 55 -11.58 7.19 -11.09
C THR A 55 -11.73 7.27 -9.59
N ILE A 56 -10.74 7.86 -8.91
CA ILE A 56 -10.76 8.09 -7.46
C ILE A 56 -10.90 9.59 -7.23
N ASP A 57 -11.92 9.96 -6.44
CA ASP A 57 -12.25 11.35 -6.13
C ASP A 57 -11.64 11.74 -4.79
N PHE A 58 -10.96 12.90 -4.75
CA PHE A 58 -10.27 13.42 -3.56
C PHE A 58 -10.86 14.74 -3.10
N LYS A 59 -10.94 14.92 -1.78
CA LYS A 59 -11.26 16.18 -1.12
C LYS A 59 -10.36 16.40 0.08
N ASN A 60 -9.65 17.53 0.10
CA ASN A 60 -8.67 17.84 1.14
C ASN A 60 -7.65 16.70 1.37
N GLY A 61 -7.19 16.06 0.30
CA GLY A 61 -6.27 14.94 0.34
C GLY A 61 -6.87 13.58 0.72
N ASP A 62 -8.14 13.52 1.13
CA ASP A 62 -8.81 12.25 1.42
C ASP A 62 -9.49 11.69 0.18
N PRO A 63 -9.37 10.38 -0.08
CA PRO A 63 -10.19 9.71 -1.07
C PRO A 63 -11.63 9.60 -0.55
N ILE A 64 -12.57 10.20 -1.26
CA ILE A 64 -13.98 10.28 -0.84
C ILE A 64 -14.95 9.48 -1.70
N GLY A 65 -14.51 9.02 -2.86
CA GLY A 65 -15.38 8.33 -3.80
C GLY A 65 -14.66 7.58 -4.91
N ILE A 66 -15.43 6.79 -5.61
CA ILE A 66 -14.99 6.03 -6.80
C ILE A 66 -16.01 6.21 -7.91
N ASN A 67 -15.55 6.64 -9.10
CA ASN A 67 -16.37 6.87 -10.27
C ASN A 67 -17.58 7.80 -9.96
N GLY A 68 -17.34 8.90 -9.22
CA GLY A 68 -18.34 9.89 -8.83
C GLY A 68 -19.27 9.46 -7.69
N LYS A 69 -19.13 8.23 -7.16
CA LYS A 69 -19.96 7.74 -6.05
C LYS A 69 -19.21 7.88 -4.74
N LYS A 70 -19.75 8.64 -3.79
CA LYS A 70 -19.20 8.72 -2.42
C LYS A 70 -19.31 7.37 -1.72
N LEU A 71 -18.24 7.01 -1.00
CA LEU A 71 -18.13 5.76 -0.24
C LEU A 71 -17.54 6.05 1.13
N SER A 72 -17.88 5.21 2.12
CA SER A 72 -17.13 5.21 3.37
C SER A 72 -15.69 4.71 3.13
N PRO A 73 -14.69 5.12 3.94
CA PRO A 73 -13.29 4.73 3.75
C PRO A 73 -13.11 3.22 3.61
N ALA A 74 -13.76 2.43 4.47
CA ALA A 74 -13.68 0.98 4.43
C ALA A 74 -14.25 0.40 3.11
N LYS A 75 -15.42 0.84 2.69
CA LYS A 75 -16.05 0.39 1.43
C LYS A 75 -15.24 0.82 0.20
N LEU A 76 -14.62 2.00 0.25
CA LEU A 76 -13.75 2.50 -0.80
C LEU A 76 -12.53 1.59 -0.94
N LEU A 77 -11.81 1.34 0.15
CA LEU A 77 -10.63 0.47 0.14
C LEU A 77 -10.96 -0.97 -0.27
N GLN A 78 -12.07 -1.53 0.25
CA GLN A 78 -12.54 -2.85 -0.15
C GLN A 78 -12.79 -2.95 -1.67
N LYS A 79 -13.43 -1.93 -2.25
CA LYS A 79 -13.67 -1.90 -3.70
C LYS A 79 -12.38 -1.78 -4.50
N LEU A 80 -11.43 -0.96 -4.05
CA LEU A 80 -10.12 -0.84 -4.68
C LEU A 80 -9.34 -2.15 -4.59
N ASN A 81 -9.37 -2.85 -3.45
CA ASN A 81 -8.76 -4.17 -3.29
C ASN A 81 -9.29 -5.16 -4.34
N LEU A 82 -10.61 -5.20 -4.55
CA LEU A 82 -11.22 -6.10 -5.54
C LEU A 82 -10.80 -5.76 -6.97
N VAL A 83 -10.81 -4.48 -7.35
CA VAL A 83 -10.43 -4.07 -8.71
C VAL A 83 -8.95 -4.34 -8.95
N ALA A 84 -8.07 -3.89 -8.07
CA ALA A 84 -6.64 -4.06 -8.21
C ALA A 84 -6.23 -5.54 -8.18
N GLY A 85 -6.80 -6.32 -7.25
CA GLY A 85 -6.51 -7.75 -7.13
C GLY A 85 -6.88 -8.54 -8.39
N LYS A 86 -8.03 -8.25 -9.01
CA LYS A 86 -8.45 -8.85 -10.28
C LYS A 86 -7.57 -8.48 -11.47
N ASN A 87 -6.79 -7.41 -11.36
CA ASN A 87 -5.86 -6.95 -12.39
C ASN A 87 -4.39 -7.27 -12.04
N GLY A 88 -4.15 -8.13 -11.05
CA GLY A 88 -2.80 -8.56 -10.66
C GLY A 88 -1.93 -7.46 -10.04
N ILE A 89 -2.54 -6.41 -9.49
CA ILE A 89 -1.86 -5.23 -8.95
C ILE A 89 -1.71 -5.35 -7.43
N GLY A 90 -0.53 -4.97 -6.92
CA GLY A 90 -0.30 -4.77 -5.49
C GLY A 90 0.59 -5.82 -4.82
N ARG A 91 1.30 -6.66 -5.58
CA ARG A 91 2.30 -7.59 -5.05
C ARG A 91 3.63 -6.89 -4.83
N VAL A 92 4.24 -7.13 -3.69
CA VAL A 92 5.60 -6.65 -3.36
C VAL A 92 6.36 -7.77 -2.66
N ASP A 93 7.55 -8.07 -3.14
CA ASP A 93 8.49 -9.04 -2.54
C ASP A 93 9.76 -8.27 -2.20
N LEU A 94 10.06 -8.14 -0.92
CA LEU A 94 11.19 -7.33 -0.46
C LEU A 94 11.86 -7.90 0.79
N VAL A 95 13.12 -7.50 0.98
CA VAL A 95 13.86 -7.73 2.22
C VAL A 95 13.90 -6.44 3.01
N GLU A 96 13.35 -6.46 4.20
CA GLU A 96 13.30 -5.32 5.12
C GLU A 96 14.26 -5.48 6.29
N ASN A 97 14.55 -4.38 6.98
CA ASN A 97 15.27 -4.38 8.23
C ASN A 97 14.27 -4.36 9.39
N ARG A 98 14.32 -5.36 10.27
CA ARG A 98 13.60 -5.33 11.54
C ARG A 98 14.21 -4.28 12.48
N PHE A 99 13.49 -3.89 13.52
CA PHE A 99 13.92 -2.86 14.49
C PHE A 99 15.35 -3.06 15.01
N LEU A 100 15.76 -4.30 15.27
CA LEU A 100 17.12 -4.66 15.72
C LEU A 100 18.13 -4.84 14.57
N GLY A 101 17.80 -4.46 13.33
CA GLY A 101 18.68 -4.56 12.17
C GLY A 101 18.72 -5.94 11.50
N ILE A 102 17.95 -6.92 11.98
CA ILE A 102 17.84 -8.23 11.36
C ILE A 102 17.12 -8.13 10.03
N LYS A 103 17.66 -8.74 8.98
CA LYS A 103 17.02 -8.83 7.67
C LYS A 103 15.88 -9.85 7.71
N SER A 104 14.73 -9.50 7.15
CA SER A 104 13.60 -10.39 7.00
C SER A 104 12.94 -10.17 5.63
N ARG A 105 12.67 -11.26 4.90
CA ARG A 105 11.95 -11.19 3.64
C ARG A 105 10.46 -11.33 3.91
N GLY A 106 9.69 -10.38 3.40
CA GLY A 106 8.22 -10.41 3.40
C GLY A 106 7.67 -10.30 1.99
N VAL A 107 6.59 -11.03 1.73
CA VAL A 107 5.81 -10.91 0.50
C VAL A 107 4.47 -10.29 0.88
N TYR A 108 4.16 -9.17 0.24
CA TYR A 108 3.00 -8.35 0.57
C TYR A 108 2.01 -8.29 -0.59
N GLU A 109 0.74 -8.23 -0.26
CA GLU A 109 -0.33 -7.90 -1.18
C GLU A 109 -1.07 -6.66 -0.67
N THR A 110 -0.95 -5.56 -1.39
CA THR A 110 -1.56 -4.26 -1.03
C THR A 110 -2.31 -3.70 -2.25
N PRO A 111 -3.31 -4.40 -2.78
CA PRO A 111 -3.91 -4.04 -4.07
C PRO A 111 -4.56 -2.66 -4.05
N GLY A 112 -5.50 -2.40 -3.17
CA GLY A 112 -6.18 -1.10 -3.06
C GLY A 112 -5.27 0.01 -2.58
N GLY A 113 -4.34 -0.29 -1.67
CA GLY A 113 -3.34 0.67 -1.20
C GLY A 113 -2.42 1.12 -2.33
N THR A 114 -2.04 0.24 -3.24
CA THR A 114 -1.24 0.58 -4.42
C THR A 114 -1.97 1.59 -5.32
N LEU A 115 -3.26 1.37 -5.60
CA LEU A 115 -4.07 2.34 -6.35
C LEU A 115 -4.17 3.69 -5.62
N LEU A 116 -4.41 3.67 -4.30
CA LEU A 116 -4.51 4.90 -3.51
C LEU A 116 -3.21 5.71 -3.51
N ILE A 117 -2.07 5.06 -3.30
CA ILE A 117 -0.76 5.72 -3.29
C ILE A 117 -0.49 6.37 -4.65
N ASN A 118 -0.70 5.65 -5.75
CA ASN A 118 -0.48 6.17 -7.09
C ASN A 118 -1.44 7.34 -7.42
N ALA A 119 -2.73 7.20 -7.11
CA ALA A 119 -3.71 8.26 -7.33
C ALA A 119 -3.43 9.49 -6.47
N HIS A 120 -3.10 9.30 -5.19
CA HIS A 120 -2.78 10.39 -4.29
C HIS A 120 -1.52 11.14 -4.75
N ARG A 121 -0.48 10.42 -5.15
CA ARG A 121 0.73 11.05 -5.70
C ARG A 121 0.43 11.83 -6.98
N ALA A 122 -0.43 11.31 -7.85
CA ALA A 122 -0.83 11.97 -9.08
C ALA A 122 -1.61 13.26 -8.79
N ILE A 123 -2.59 13.27 -7.87
CA ILE A 123 -3.32 14.49 -7.54
C ILE A 123 -2.44 15.52 -6.83
N GLU A 124 -1.54 15.11 -5.96
CA GLU A 124 -0.58 16.01 -5.32
C GLU A 124 0.33 16.68 -6.35
N SER A 125 0.81 15.97 -7.36
CA SER A 125 1.73 16.50 -8.37
C SER A 125 1.15 17.65 -9.19
N VAL A 126 -0.17 17.74 -9.31
CA VAL A 126 -0.86 18.82 -10.04
C VAL A 126 -1.45 19.90 -9.14
N THR A 127 -1.59 19.64 -7.84
CA THR A 127 -2.25 20.57 -6.90
C THR A 127 -1.31 21.22 -5.91
N LEU A 128 -0.14 20.64 -5.67
CA LEU A 128 0.87 21.18 -4.75
C LEU A 128 2.03 21.79 -5.52
N ASP A 129 2.62 22.83 -4.94
CA ASP A 129 3.85 23.44 -5.47
C ASP A 129 5.08 22.56 -5.19
N LYS A 130 6.12 22.78 -5.99
CA LYS A 130 7.39 22.05 -5.96
C LYS A 130 8.01 21.99 -4.54
N GLU A 131 8.04 23.12 -3.84
CA GLU A 131 8.67 23.18 -2.51
C GLU A 131 7.93 22.33 -1.49
N THR A 132 6.58 22.36 -1.54
CA THR A 132 5.75 21.54 -0.66
C THR A 132 5.96 20.06 -0.95
N MET A 133 6.01 19.67 -2.23
CA MET A 133 6.29 18.29 -2.63
C MET A 133 7.66 17.82 -2.13
N HIS A 134 8.71 18.60 -2.35
CA HIS A 134 10.06 18.26 -1.90
C HIS A 134 10.16 18.15 -0.36
N LYS A 135 9.51 19.05 0.39
CA LYS A 135 9.46 18.96 1.85
C LYS A 135 8.77 17.66 2.32
N LYS A 136 7.67 17.29 1.70
CA LYS A 136 6.98 16.02 2.01
C LYS A 136 7.86 14.81 1.70
N ASP A 137 8.50 14.79 0.55
CA ASP A 137 9.39 13.70 0.14
C ASP A 137 10.60 13.55 1.09
N ALA A 138 11.21 14.66 1.50
CA ALA A 138 12.36 14.67 2.39
C ALA A 138 12.09 14.05 3.77
N ILE A 139 10.86 14.13 4.26
CA ILE A 139 10.50 13.61 5.59
C ILE A 139 9.89 12.21 5.54
N MET A 140 9.58 11.69 4.37
CA MET A 140 8.81 10.45 4.21
C MET A 140 9.50 9.25 4.84
N SER A 141 10.81 9.08 4.60
CA SER A 141 11.58 7.97 5.16
C SER A 141 11.60 8.00 6.69
N ARG A 142 11.81 9.18 7.27
CA ARG A 142 11.82 9.33 8.73
C ARG A 142 10.44 9.10 9.34
N TYR A 143 9.39 9.59 8.66
CA TYR A 143 8.01 9.36 9.09
C TYR A 143 7.66 7.87 9.09
N ALA A 144 8.02 7.16 8.01
CA ALA A 144 7.81 5.73 7.88
C ALA A 144 8.57 4.94 8.96
N GLU A 145 9.84 5.29 9.23
CA GLU A 145 10.66 4.68 10.27
C GLU A 145 10.01 4.81 11.66
N LEU A 146 9.51 5.99 12.00
CA LEU A 146 8.85 6.22 13.29
C LEU A 146 7.59 5.35 13.45
N ILE A 147 6.81 5.17 12.37
CA ILE A 147 5.64 4.31 12.40
C ILE A 147 6.05 2.85 12.54
N TYR A 148 7.00 2.40 11.72
CA TYR A 148 7.50 1.02 11.73
C TYR A 148 8.06 0.61 13.09
N ASN A 149 8.79 1.53 13.75
CA ASN A 149 9.39 1.30 15.06
C ASN A 149 8.41 1.48 16.23
N GLY A 150 7.12 1.71 15.97
CA GLY A 150 6.09 1.82 17.02
C GLY A 150 6.01 3.20 17.70
N TYR A 151 6.67 4.23 17.17
CA TYR A 151 6.66 5.59 17.73
C TYR A 151 5.45 6.43 17.29
N TRP A 152 4.28 5.82 17.16
CA TRP A 152 3.06 6.49 16.72
C TRP A 152 2.71 7.75 17.53
N PHE A 153 2.87 7.71 18.85
CA PHE A 153 2.55 8.80 19.76
C PHE A 153 3.71 9.73 20.06
N SER A 154 4.86 9.59 19.40
CA SER A 154 6.03 10.45 19.63
C SER A 154 5.78 11.88 19.18
N LYS A 155 6.38 12.83 19.89
CA LYS A 155 6.34 14.26 19.54
C LYS A 155 6.89 14.52 18.13
N GLU A 156 7.92 13.76 17.74
CA GLU A 156 8.54 13.87 16.41
C GLU A 156 7.55 13.45 15.31
N ARG A 157 6.92 12.28 15.44
CA ARG A 157 5.92 11.81 14.44
C ARG A 157 4.78 12.83 14.31
N ILE A 158 4.28 13.38 15.43
CA ILE A 158 3.22 14.39 15.43
C ILE A 158 3.67 15.67 14.72
N LYS A 159 4.92 16.12 14.91
CA LYS A 159 5.49 17.28 14.21
C LYS A 159 5.57 17.03 12.70
N LEU A 160 6.06 15.85 12.29
CA LEU A 160 6.14 15.47 10.88
C LEU A 160 4.74 15.38 10.24
N GLN A 161 3.74 14.85 10.96
CA GLN A 161 2.36 14.83 10.49
C GLN A 161 1.83 16.24 10.15
N LYS A 162 2.09 17.22 10.99
CA LYS A 162 1.71 18.61 10.70
C LYS A 162 2.34 19.12 9.39
N THR A 163 3.57 18.73 9.10
CA THR A 163 4.23 19.07 7.83
C THR A 163 3.58 18.36 6.64
N ILE A 164 3.21 17.09 6.80
CA ILE A 164 2.50 16.32 5.76
C ILE A 164 1.12 16.94 5.48
N ASP A 165 0.43 17.44 6.51
CA ASP A 165 -0.89 18.04 6.39
C ASP A 165 -0.87 19.47 5.82
N LEU A 166 0.32 20.08 5.69
CA LEU A 166 0.45 21.41 5.06
C LEU A 166 -0.14 21.38 3.63
N LYS A 167 -0.99 22.37 3.34
CA LYS A 167 -1.64 22.55 2.06
C LYS A 167 -2.53 21.36 1.60
N ARG A 168 -2.87 20.44 2.51
CA ARG A 168 -3.78 19.33 2.25
C ARG A 168 -5.11 19.80 1.67
N ASN A 169 -5.61 20.95 2.11
CA ASN A 169 -6.83 21.59 1.61
C ASN A 169 -6.78 21.95 0.12
N LYS A 170 -5.60 21.98 -0.51
CA LYS A 170 -5.42 22.19 -1.94
C LYS A 170 -5.56 20.89 -2.77
N VAL A 171 -5.43 19.73 -2.13
CA VAL A 171 -5.46 18.42 -2.81
C VAL A 171 -6.91 18.01 -3.03
N ASN A 172 -7.48 18.49 -4.14
CA ASN A 172 -8.87 18.24 -4.54
C ASN A 172 -8.95 17.92 -6.02
N GLY A 173 -9.83 17.01 -6.39
CA GLY A 173 -10.06 16.62 -7.78
C GLY A 173 -10.21 15.11 -7.93
N SER A 174 -10.07 14.63 -9.16
CA SER A 174 -10.25 13.21 -9.49
C SER A 174 -9.10 12.70 -10.31
N VAL A 175 -8.68 11.48 -10.04
CA VAL A 175 -7.60 10.79 -10.76
C VAL A 175 -8.15 9.54 -11.41
N LYS A 176 -7.95 9.40 -12.72
CA LYS A 176 -8.25 8.19 -13.48
C LYS A 176 -7.00 7.33 -13.58
N LEU A 177 -7.12 6.09 -13.17
CA LEU A 177 -6.12 5.04 -13.25
C LEU A 177 -6.55 3.97 -14.26
#